data_a1cfa537021af7243fd8fd04b4e9b58f
#
_entry.id   a1cfa537021af7243fd8fd04b4e9b58f
#
_cell.length_a   1.000
_cell.length_b   1.000
_cell.length_c   1.000
_cell.angle_alpha   90.00
_cell.angle_beta   90.00
_cell.angle_gamma   90.00
#
_symmetry.space_group_name_H-M   'P 1'
#
loop_
_entity.id
_entity.type
_entity.pdbx_description
1 polymer ?
#
loop_
_entity_poly.entity_id
_entity_poly.type
_entity_poly.pdbx_seq_one_letter_code
_entity_poly.pdbx_strand_id
1 'polypeptide(L)'
;MRKLLIGSLMMGLAVFMPAAPVVADSGPTKAINFEFVDVNGKSLKLSDFKGKWVLVNFWAPWCPLCWVEVPTLNELNKRNDFVVIGVGLDYGPDESIVKDTANRHSIEFHAVVAGGARRNPDSPFRQVGPVDFYPTSYIYDPNGEIVMFIPGQVRMNKILAFMDAYNARNTQFAGGKRSDAAPTTPIQEVTYSKPGTRAPSNTAPAAKKPAKTTTY
;
A
#
# COMPACT_ATOMS: atom_id res chain seq x y z
N MET A 1 47.49 -6.67 73.72
CA MET A 1 47.77 -6.12 72.36
C MET A 1 46.53 -6.40 71.55
N ARG A 2 45.70 -5.37 71.35
CA ARG A 2 44.36 -5.45 70.71
C ARG A 2 44.49 -4.92 69.31
N LYS A 3 44.39 -5.74 68.26
CA LYS A 3 44.39 -5.33 66.85
C LYS A 3 42.96 -4.97 66.48
N LEU A 4 42.71 -3.70 66.19
CA LEU A 4 41.50 -3.20 65.57
C LEU A 4 41.56 -3.46 64.05
N LEU A 5 40.60 -4.19 63.52
CA LEU A 5 40.33 -4.36 62.11
C LEU A 5 39.34 -3.25 61.64
N ILE A 6 39.79 -2.32 60.91
CA ILE A 6 38.94 -1.29 60.22
C ILE A 6 38.39 -1.89 58.93
N GLY A 7 37.10 -2.24 58.92
CA GLY A 7 36.42 -2.67 57.73
C GLY A 7 36.01 -1.47 56.89
N SER A 8 36.60 -1.32 55.71
CA SER A 8 36.22 -0.30 54.72
C SER A 8 34.98 -0.72 53.96
N LEU A 9 33.86 -0.05 54.20
CA LEU A 9 32.60 -0.24 53.49
C LEU A 9 32.62 0.62 52.22
N MET A 10 32.92 -0.01 51.07
CA MET A 10 32.82 0.61 49.74
C MET A 10 31.34 0.64 49.35
N MET A 11 30.70 1.79 49.48
CA MET A 11 29.33 2.06 49.03
C MET A 11 29.38 2.40 47.53
N GLY A 12 29.07 1.41 46.67
CA GLY A 12 29.01 1.57 45.23
C GLY A 12 27.83 2.43 44.82
N LEU A 13 28.11 3.63 44.35
CA LEU A 13 27.11 4.56 43.76
C LEU A 13 26.74 4.04 42.36
N ALA A 14 25.63 3.33 42.22
CA ALA A 14 25.08 2.94 40.92
C ALA A 14 24.55 4.19 40.19
N VAL A 15 25.28 4.65 39.18
CA VAL A 15 24.83 5.73 38.30
C VAL A 15 23.75 5.16 37.39
N PHE A 16 22.50 5.47 37.69
CA PHE A 16 21.35 5.16 36.84
C PHE A 16 21.33 6.17 35.68
N MET A 17 21.91 5.80 34.52
CA MET A 17 21.77 6.59 33.29
C MET A 17 20.38 6.34 32.69
N PRO A 18 19.53 7.36 32.57
CA PRO A 18 18.29 7.20 31.82
C PRO A 18 18.62 6.89 30.35
N ALA A 19 18.15 5.76 29.83
CA ALA A 19 18.22 5.45 28.40
C ALA A 19 17.38 6.48 27.65
N ALA A 20 18.02 7.29 26.81
CA ALA A 20 17.30 8.19 25.91
C ALA A 20 16.43 7.35 24.96
N PRO A 21 15.16 7.74 24.70
CA PRO A 21 14.36 7.06 23.74
C PRO A 21 15.02 7.16 22.36
N VAL A 22 15.34 6.02 21.75
CA VAL A 22 15.74 5.96 20.34
C VAL A 22 14.48 6.29 19.53
N VAL A 23 14.35 7.54 19.12
CA VAL A 23 13.37 7.94 18.12
C VAL A 23 13.88 7.35 16.81
N ALA A 24 13.25 6.29 16.33
CA ALA A 24 13.46 5.80 14.98
C ALA A 24 13.03 6.93 14.04
N ASP A 25 13.98 7.56 13.39
CA ASP A 25 13.74 8.51 12.31
C ASP A 25 13.12 7.73 11.13
N SER A 26 11.79 7.73 11.08
CA SER A 26 11.02 7.27 9.92
C SER A 26 10.97 8.39 8.88
N GLY A 27 12.15 8.85 8.45
CA GLY A 27 12.29 9.69 7.27
C GLY A 27 11.64 8.99 6.06
N PRO A 28 11.26 9.74 5.01
CA PRO A 28 10.63 9.16 3.83
C PRO A 28 11.51 8.03 3.30
N THR A 29 10.93 6.83 3.21
CA THR A 29 11.65 5.66 2.69
C THR A 29 11.93 5.93 1.22
N LYS A 30 13.19 6.17 0.88
CA LYS A 30 13.60 6.36 -0.51
C LYS A 30 13.15 5.16 -1.32
N ALA A 31 12.18 5.38 -2.20
CA ALA A 31 11.64 4.32 -3.03
C ALA A 31 12.71 3.75 -3.95
N ILE A 32 12.63 2.44 -4.17
CA ILE A 32 13.47 1.78 -5.19
C ILE A 32 13.03 2.34 -6.55
N ASN A 33 14.00 2.73 -7.38
CA ASN A 33 13.73 3.09 -8.76
C ASN A 33 13.41 1.81 -9.55
N PHE A 34 12.14 1.36 -9.50
CA PHE A 34 11.75 0.14 -10.21
C PHE A 34 12.00 0.28 -11.72
N GLU A 35 12.28 -0.84 -12.35
CA GLU A 35 12.41 -0.96 -13.80
C GLU A 35 11.54 -2.12 -14.28
N PHE A 36 10.65 -1.84 -15.23
CA PHE A 36 9.76 -2.82 -15.82
C PHE A 36 9.87 -2.82 -17.35
N VAL A 37 9.47 -3.94 -17.94
CA VAL A 37 9.14 -4.02 -19.37
C VAL A 37 7.63 -4.23 -19.46
N ASP A 38 6.95 -3.39 -20.24
CA ASP A 38 5.51 -3.51 -20.44
C ASP A 38 5.18 -4.66 -21.41
N VAL A 39 3.89 -5.00 -21.51
CA VAL A 39 3.39 -6.07 -22.38
C VAL A 39 3.57 -5.77 -23.89
N ASN A 40 4.09 -4.61 -24.25
CA ASN A 40 4.44 -4.21 -25.62
C ASN A 40 5.97 -4.19 -25.83
N GLY A 41 6.76 -4.59 -24.82
CA GLY A 41 8.22 -4.65 -24.87
C GLY A 41 8.92 -3.31 -24.60
N LYS A 42 8.18 -2.28 -24.13
CA LYS A 42 8.75 -0.98 -23.79
C LYS A 42 9.27 -0.98 -22.35
N SER A 43 10.54 -0.63 -22.15
CA SER A 43 11.10 -0.41 -20.82
C SER A 43 10.60 0.89 -20.22
N LEU A 44 10.36 0.89 -18.91
CA LEU A 44 9.99 2.06 -18.10
C LEU A 44 10.62 1.97 -16.71
N LYS A 45 10.99 3.12 -16.18
CA LYS A 45 11.56 3.28 -14.83
C LYS A 45 10.78 4.32 -14.07
N LEU A 46 10.74 4.23 -12.75
CA LEU A 46 10.10 5.26 -11.93
C LEU A 46 10.69 6.66 -12.22
N SER A 47 12.00 6.74 -12.43
CA SER A 47 12.71 8.00 -12.74
C SER A 47 12.24 8.69 -14.03
N ASP A 48 11.60 7.97 -14.97
CA ASP A 48 11.08 8.54 -16.23
C ASP A 48 9.85 9.44 -15.98
N PHE A 49 9.25 9.33 -14.80
CA PHE A 49 8.03 10.04 -14.40
C PHE A 49 8.29 11.15 -13.38
N LYS A 50 9.54 11.59 -13.19
CA LYS A 50 9.84 12.71 -12.29
C LYS A 50 8.97 13.93 -12.62
N GLY A 51 8.45 14.60 -11.57
CA GLY A 51 7.54 15.71 -11.70
C GLY A 51 6.07 15.32 -11.84
N LYS A 52 5.76 14.01 -11.89
CA LYS A 52 4.40 13.48 -11.95
C LYS A 52 4.11 12.57 -10.75
N TRP A 53 2.86 12.50 -10.38
CA TRP A 53 2.34 11.46 -9.51
C TRP A 53 2.32 10.12 -10.24
N VAL A 54 2.75 9.06 -9.60
CA VAL A 54 2.71 7.72 -10.19
C VAL A 54 1.91 6.79 -9.29
N LEU A 55 0.92 6.12 -9.86
CA LEU A 55 0.16 5.07 -9.19
C LEU A 55 0.50 3.73 -9.83
N VAL A 56 1.04 2.81 -9.04
CA VAL A 56 1.25 1.43 -9.45
C VAL A 56 0.12 0.59 -8.87
N ASN A 57 -0.74 0.06 -9.74
CA ASN A 57 -1.90 -0.74 -9.38
C ASN A 57 -1.67 -2.21 -9.67
N PHE A 58 -1.83 -3.04 -8.64
CA PHE A 58 -1.69 -4.49 -8.72
C PHE A 58 -3.06 -5.16 -8.84
N TRP A 59 -3.21 -5.99 -9.85
CA TRP A 59 -4.43 -6.72 -10.17
C TRP A 59 -4.13 -8.16 -10.62
N ALA A 60 -5.15 -9.01 -10.69
CA ALA A 60 -5.04 -10.34 -11.24
C ALA A 60 -6.15 -10.60 -12.26
N PRO A 61 -5.92 -11.43 -13.31
CA PRO A 61 -6.91 -11.69 -14.36
C PRO A 61 -8.27 -12.21 -13.86
N TRP A 62 -8.28 -12.84 -12.72
CA TRP A 62 -9.44 -13.42 -12.07
C TRP A 62 -10.06 -12.56 -10.96
N CYS A 63 -9.64 -11.28 -10.82
CA CYS A 63 -10.05 -10.39 -9.74
C CYS A 63 -11.25 -9.49 -10.13
N PRO A 64 -12.50 -9.81 -9.75
CA PRO A 64 -13.66 -9.00 -10.13
C PRO A 64 -13.62 -7.58 -9.58
N LEU A 65 -13.09 -7.40 -8.34
CA LEU A 65 -13.01 -6.09 -7.69
C LEU A 65 -12.01 -5.14 -8.38
N CYS A 66 -11.00 -5.71 -9.06
CA CYS A 66 -10.02 -4.90 -9.79
C CYS A 66 -10.66 -4.18 -10.99
N TRP A 67 -11.66 -4.79 -11.62
CA TRP A 67 -12.32 -4.21 -12.79
C TRP A 67 -13.25 -3.05 -12.44
N VAL A 68 -13.73 -3.00 -11.20
CA VAL A 68 -14.59 -1.91 -10.72
C VAL A 68 -13.85 -0.58 -10.66
N GLU A 69 -12.55 -0.59 -10.42
CA GLU A 69 -11.76 0.66 -10.31
C GLU A 69 -11.12 1.11 -11.63
N VAL A 70 -11.10 0.28 -12.68
CA VAL A 70 -10.48 0.62 -13.98
C VAL A 70 -10.97 1.96 -14.54
N PRO A 71 -12.27 2.30 -14.55
CA PRO A 71 -12.70 3.61 -15.03
C PRO A 71 -12.09 4.78 -14.24
N THR A 72 -11.97 4.64 -12.92
CA THR A 72 -11.34 5.65 -12.06
C THR A 72 -9.86 5.81 -12.39
N LEU A 73 -9.16 4.70 -12.59
CA LEU A 73 -7.73 4.69 -12.92
C LEU A 73 -7.47 5.25 -14.33
N ASN A 74 -8.33 4.94 -15.30
CA ASN A 74 -8.26 5.52 -16.64
C ASN A 74 -8.42 7.06 -16.59
N GLU A 75 -9.37 7.56 -15.81
CA GLU A 75 -9.56 9.02 -15.64
C GLU A 75 -8.36 9.68 -14.95
N LEU A 76 -7.77 9.04 -13.94
CA LEU A 76 -6.52 9.52 -13.33
C LEU A 76 -5.38 9.57 -14.34
N ASN A 77 -5.26 8.56 -15.21
CA ASN A 77 -4.20 8.49 -16.21
C ASN A 77 -4.33 9.54 -17.33
N LYS A 78 -5.52 10.11 -17.56
CA LYS A 78 -5.73 11.20 -18.52
C LYS A 78 -5.17 12.55 -18.04
N ARG A 79 -4.85 12.67 -16.77
CA ARG A 79 -4.27 13.89 -16.20
C ARG A 79 -2.82 14.07 -16.67
N ASN A 80 -2.41 15.30 -16.92
CA ASN A 80 -1.04 15.61 -17.33
C ASN A 80 -0.01 15.42 -16.22
N ASP A 81 -0.45 15.51 -14.96
CA ASP A 81 0.36 15.43 -13.75
C ASP A 81 0.33 14.04 -13.09
N PHE A 82 -0.32 13.05 -13.72
CA PHE A 82 -0.54 11.72 -13.12
C PHE A 82 -0.26 10.60 -14.13
N VAL A 83 0.31 9.51 -13.66
CA VAL A 83 0.61 8.31 -14.45
C VAL A 83 0.08 7.09 -13.71
N VAL A 84 -0.60 6.19 -14.41
CA VAL A 84 -1.03 4.90 -13.88
C VAL A 84 -0.28 3.78 -14.59
N ILE A 85 0.30 2.87 -13.80
CA ILE A 85 0.96 1.65 -14.27
C ILE A 85 0.20 0.46 -13.69
N GLY A 86 -0.35 -0.38 -14.54
CA GLY A 86 -1.01 -1.62 -14.13
C GLY A 86 -0.02 -2.79 -14.12
N VAL A 87 0.01 -3.55 -13.03
CA VAL A 87 0.86 -4.73 -12.90
C VAL A 87 -0.02 -5.94 -12.67
N GLY A 88 -0.14 -6.78 -13.69
CA GLY A 88 -0.87 -8.04 -13.62
C GLY A 88 -0.04 -9.11 -12.90
N LEU A 89 -0.64 -9.77 -11.91
CA LEU A 89 0.00 -10.82 -11.12
C LEU A 89 -0.81 -12.11 -11.17
N ASP A 90 -0.18 -13.23 -10.78
CA ASP A 90 -0.81 -14.55 -10.64
C ASP A 90 -1.62 -14.97 -11.90
N TYR A 91 -1.09 -14.66 -13.08
CA TYR A 91 -1.71 -14.94 -14.39
C TYR A 91 -1.37 -16.34 -14.93
N GLY A 92 -0.59 -17.13 -14.21
CA GLY A 92 -0.12 -18.45 -14.64
C GLY A 92 1.16 -18.37 -15.50
N PRO A 93 1.41 -19.39 -16.36
CA PRO A 93 2.64 -19.46 -17.13
C PRO A 93 2.65 -18.61 -18.40
N ASP A 94 1.50 -18.13 -18.86
CA ASP A 94 1.35 -17.39 -20.13
C ASP A 94 1.16 -15.90 -19.87
N GLU A 95 2.19 -15.12 -20.14
CA GLU A 95 2.20 -13.66 -19.96
C GLU A 95 1.24 -12.93 -20.91
N SER A 96 0.85 -13.52 -22.04
CA SER A 96 -0.09 -12.91 -22.98
C SER A 96 -1.45 -12.66 -22.34
N ILE A 97 -1.83 -13.46 -21.34
CA ILE A 97 -3.06 -13.30 -20.56
C ILE A 97 -3.15 -11.92 -19.92
N VAL A 98 -2.03 -11.30 -19.53
CA VAL A 98 -2.03 -9.95 -18.95
C VAL A 98 -2.49 -8.92 -19.96
N LYS A 99 -1.91 -8.96 -21.18
CA LYS A 99 -2.29 -8.07 -22.27
C LYS A 99 -3.74 -8.27 -22.72
N ASP A 100 -4.15 -9.53 -22.88
CA ASP A 100 -5.51 -9.86 -23.33
C ASP A 100 -6.56 -9.44 -22.30
N THR A 101 -6.24 -9.59 -21.00
CA THR A 101 -7.11 -9.15 -19.92
C THR A 101 -7.19 -7.63 -19.87
N ALA A 102 -6.07 -6.93 -20.01
CA ALA A 102 -6.05 -5.46 -20.06
C ALA A 102 -6.93 -4.94 -21.21
N ASN A 103 -6.84 -5.52 -22.41
CA ASN A 103 -7.67 -5.17 -23.56
C ASN A 103 -9.16 -5.44 -23.29
N ARG A 104 -9.48 -6.60 -22.73
CA ARG A 104 -10.86 -7.01 -22.43
C ARG A 104 -11.55 -6.09 -21.43
N HIS A 105 -10.80 -5.54 -20.48
CA HIS A 105 -11.31 -4.62 -19.46
C HIS A 105 -11.06 -3.14 -19.79
N SER A 106 -10.66 -2.82 -21.04
CA SER A 106 -10.46 -1.44 -21.51
C SER A 106 -9.52 -0.64 -20.60
N ILE A 107 -8.40 -1.26 -20.22
CA ILE A 107 -7.35 -0.58 -19.44
C ILE A 107 -6.62 0.40 -20.37
N GLU A 108 -6.71 1.71 -20.05
CA GLU A 108 -6.07 2.82 -20.76
C GLU A 108 -4.90 3.41 -19.95
N PHE A 109 -4.23 2.60 -19.15
CA PHE A 109 -3.10 3.03 -18.32
C PHE A 109 -1.89 3.38 -19.18
N HIS A 110 -0.95 4.14 -18.62
CA HIS A 110 0.30 4.50 -19.29
C HIS A 110 1.09 3.25 -19.71
N ALA A 111 1.10 2.23 -18.85
CA ALA A 111 1.73 0.95 -19.12
C ALA A 111 0.99 -0.18 -18.40
N VAL A 112 1.06 -1.39 -18.99
CA VAL A 112 0.62 -2.65 -18.38
C VAL A 112 1.81 -3.60 -18.37
N VAL A 113 2.09 -4.20 -17.21
CA VAL A 113 3.27 -5.02 -16.95
C VAL A 113 2.86 -6.42 -16.50
N ALA A 114 3.54 -7.44 -16.99
CA ALA A 114 3.44 -8.80 -16.47
C ALA A 114 4.39 -8.93 -15.26
N GLY A 115 3.83 -8.79 -14.06
CA GLY A 115 4.60 -8.67 -12.82
C GLY A 115 5.02 -9.99 -12.18
N GLY A 116 4.57 -11.15 -12.71
CA GLY A 116 4.89 -12.48 -12.20
C GLY A 116 3.92 -13.00 -11.14
N ALA A 117 4.33 -14.02 -10.40
CA ALA A 117 3.53 -14.61 -9.35
C ALA A 117 3.86 -13.99 -7.98
N ARG A 118 2.84 -13.72 -7.16
CA ARG A 118 3.03 -13.15 -5.81
C ARG A 118 3.93 -13.97 -4.90
N ARG A 119 3.89 -15.29 -5.04
CA ARG A 119 4.68 -16.21 -4.21
C ARG A 119 6.10 -16.42 -4.71
N ASN A 120 6.43 -15.98 -5.93
CA ASN A 120 7.79 -16.07 -6.44
C ASN A 120 8.63 -14.91 -5.90
N PRO A 121 9.76 -15.16 -5.18
CA PRO A 121 10.62 -14.12 -4.65
C PRO A 121 11.32 -13.29 -5.73
N ASP A 122 11.47 -13.84 -6.94
CA ASP A 122 12.16 -13.20 -8.06
C ASP A 122 11.22 -12.40 -8.98
N SER A 123 9.93 -12.35 -8.64
CA SER A 123 8.96 -11.63 -9.46
C SER A 123 9.26 -10.13 -9.54
N PRO A 124 9.22 -9.52 -10.73
CA PRO A 124 9.57 -8.10 -10.95
C PRO A 124 8.79 -7.11 -10.09
N PHE A 125 7.54 -7.42 -9.77
CA PHE A 125 6.67 -6.54 -9.00
C PHE A 125 7.22 -6.18 -7.61
N ARG A 126 8.09 -7.02 -7.04
CA ARG A 126 8.66 -6.83 -5.69
C ARG A 126 9.52 -5.60 -5.55
N GLN A 127 9.96 -5.01 -6.66
CA GLN A 127 10.64 -3.72 -6.68
C GLN A 127 9.76 -2.57 -6.15
N VAL A 128 8.42 -2.73 -6.18
CA VAL A 128 7.47 -1.73 -5.67
C VAL A 128 7.16 -1.96 -4.19
N GLY A 129 6.75 -3.19 -3.84
CA GLY A 129 6.41 -3.52 -2.46
C GLY A 129 5.58 -4.80 -2.35
N PRO A 130 5.20 -5.21 -1.13
CA PRO A 130 4.40 -6.40 -0.89
C PRO A 130 2.96 -6.25 -1.43
N VAL A 131 2.41 -7.37 -1.93
CA VAL A 131 1.03 -7.46 -2.40
C VAL A 131 0.38 -8.68 -1.78
N ASP A 132 -0.46 -8.48 -0.76
CA ASP A 132 -1.11 -9.57 -0.03
C ASP A 132 -2.51 -9.90 -0.58
N PHE A 133 -3.19 -8.94 -1.19
CA PHE A 133 -4.53 -9.07 -1.78
C PHE A 133 -4.71 -8.17 -2.99
N TYR A 134 -5.83 -8.34 -3.71
CA TYR A 134 -6.19 -7.55 -4.89
C TYR A 134 -7.52 -6.81 -4.71
N PRO A 135 -7.63 -5.58 -5.27
CA PRO A 135 -6.55 -4.77 -5.81
C PRO A 135 -5.69 -4.16 -4.69
N THR A 136 -4.44 -3.81 -5.03
CA THR A 136 -3.54 -3.06 -4.14
C THR A 136 -2.82 -2.00 -4.97
N SER A 137 -2.65 -0.79 -4.41
CA SER A 137 -1.96 0.29 -5.11
C SER A 137 -0.93 1.00 -4.23
N TYR A 138 0.16 1.43 -4.87
CA TYR A 138 1.16 2.32 -4.29
C TYR A 138 1.16 3.64 -5.05
N ILE A 139 1.22 4.77 -4.32
CA ILE A 139 1.32 6.09 -4.92
C ILE A 139 2.67 6.69 -4.57
N TYR A 140 3.33 7.17 -5.60
CA TYR A 140 4.57 7.92 -5.55
C TYR A 140 4.30 9.39 -5.81
N ASP A 141 4.97 10.25 -5.08
CA ASP A 141 4.96 11.69 -5.29
C ASP A 141 5.82 12.10 -6.51
N PRO A 142 5.82 13.38 -6.93
CA PRO A 142 6.64 13.86 -8.03
C PRO A 142 8.16 13.70 -7.86
N ASN A 143 8.65 13.43 -6.65
CA ASN A 143 10.06 13.15 -6.38
C ASN A 143 10.39 11.65 -6.53
N GLY A 144 9.36 10.79 -6.63
CA GLY A 144 9.49 9.35 -6.70
C GLY A 144 9.54 8.67 -5.32
N GLU A 145 8.99 9.30 -4.28
CA GLU A 145 8.87 8.72 -2.95
C GLU A 145 7.48 8.10 -2.75
N ILE A 146 7.42 6.91 -2.11
CA ILE A 146 6.13 6.30 -1.78
C ILE A 146 5.46 7.11 -0.67
N VAL A 147 4.29 7.66 -0.97
CA VAL A 147 3.54 8.52 -0.05
C VAL A 147 2.18 7.95 0.36
N MET A 148 1.72 6.91 -0.33
CA MET A 148 0.48 6.25 0.01
C MET A 148 0.48 4.78 -0.42
N PHE A 149 -0.07 3.94 0.46
CA PHE A 149 -0.41 2.54 0.19
C PHE A 149 -1.93 2.38 0.30
N ILE A 150 -2.56 1.79 -0.71
CA ILE A 150 -4.00 1.59 -0.76
C ILE A 150 -4.30 0.11 -0.86
N PRO A 151 -4.69 -0.52 0.24
CA PRO A 151 -5.24 -1.86 0.23
C PRO A 151 -6.71 -1.82 -0.20
N GLY A 152 -7.02 -2.37 -1.37
CA GLY A 152 -8.37 -2.34 -1.96
C GLY A 152 -8.53 -1.27 -3.04
N GLN A 153 -9.79 -0.93 -3.33
CA GLN A 153 -10.15 -0.09 -4.46
C GLN A 153 -9.72 1.38 -4.32
N VAL A 154 -9.17 1.93 -5.38
CA VAL A 154 -8.87 3.36 -5.55
C VAL A 154 -10.17 4.15 -5.72
N ARG A 155 -10.25 5.29 -5.03
CA ARG A 155 -11.37 6.23 -5.14
C ARG A 155 -10.85 7.61 -5.53
N MET A 156 -11.32 8.14 -6.66
CA MET A 156 -10.91 9.42 -7.22
C MET A 156 -10.86 10.55 -6.20
N ASN A 157 -11.94 10.77 -5.46
CA ASN A 157 -12.04 11.84 -4.47
C ASN A 157 -11.02 11.73 -3.35
N LYS A 158 -10.64 10.50 -2.96
CA LYS A 158 -9.61 10.28 -1.94
C LYS A 158 -8.22 10.62 -2.45
N ILE A 159 -7.92 10.24 -3.70
CA ILE A 159 -6.64 10.55 -4.34
C ILE A 159 -6.49 12.07 -4.51
N LEU A 160 -7.48 12.74 -5.09
CA LEU A 160 -7.41 14.18 -5.31
C LEU A 160 -7.28 14.97 -4.01
N ALA A 161 -8.09 14.64 -2.99
CA ALA A 161 -7.99 15.28 -1.68
C ALA A 161 -6.61 15.07 -1.02
N PHE A 162 -6.02 13.89 -1.19
CA PHE A 162 -4.68 13.62 -0.68
C PHE A 162 -3.62 14.46 -1.43
N MET A 163 -3.68 14.50 -2.75
CA MET A 163 -2.75 15.28 -3.58
C MET A 163 -2.80 16.77 -3.20
N ASP A 164 -4.00 17.32 -3.03
CA ASP A 164 -4.20 18.72 -2.63
C ASP A 164 -3.59 19.00 -1.25
N ALA A 165 -3.87 18.15 -0.27
CA ALA A 165 -3.31 18.28 1.08
C ALA A 165 -1.79 18.10 1.10
N TYR A 166 -1.24 17.19 0.29
CA TYR A 166 0.19 16.97 0.16
C TYR A 166 0.89 18.19 -0.45
N ASN A 167 0.36 18.73 -1.55
CA ASN A 167 0.90 19.89 -2.24
C ASN A 167 0.85 21.14 -1.34
N ALA A 168 -0.27 21.35 -0.62
CA ALA A 168 -0.40 22.47 0.30
C ALA A 168 0.66 22.44 1.42
N ARG A 169 0.95 21.27 1.98
CA ARG A 169 2.03 21.12 2.97
C ARG A 169 3.40 21.43 2.38
N ASN A 170 3.71 20.90 1.21
CA ASN A 170 5.03 21.08 0.60
C ASN A 170 5.28 22.52 0.15
N THR A 171 4.25 23.27 -0.28
CA THR A 171 4.38 24.69 -0.59
C THR A 171 4.63 25.54 0.66
N GLN A 172 4.07 25.20 1.81
CA GLN A 172 4.36 25.86 3.08
C GLN A 172 5.81 25.66 3.51
N PHE A 173 6.40 24.50 3.27
CA PHE A 173 7.82 24.22 3.59
C PHE A 173 8.80 24.82 2.58
N ALA A 174 8.41 25.04 1.34
CA ALA A 174 9.26 25.69 0.33
C ALA A 174 9.35 27.23 0.52
N GLY A 175 8.35 27.84 1.17
CA GLY A 175 8.27 29.29 1.42
C GLY A 175 8.72 29.76 2.81
N GLY A 176 9.01 28.87 3.75
CA GLY A 176 9.35 29.20 5.12
C GLY A 176 10.61 28.49 5.60
N LYS A 177 11.51 29.23 6.30
CA LYS A 177 12.56 28.63 7.11
C LYS A 177 11.95 27.53 7.98
N ARG A 178 12.55 26.34 7.93
CA ARG A 178 12.21 25.17 8.75
C ARG A 178 12.04 25.62 10.22
N SER A 179 10.81 25.73 10.69
CA SER A 179 10.53 25.78 12.12
C SER A 179 10.51 24.31 12.59
N ASP A 180 11.40 23.99 13.52
CA ASP A 180 11.59 22.63 14.06
C ASP A 180 10.44 22.17 14.97
N ALA A 181 9.21 22.43 14.58
CA ALA A 181 8.02 21.93 15.25
C ALA A 181 7.45 20.75 14.45
N ALA A 182 7.84 19.55 14.84
CA ALA A 182 7.17 18.34 14.41
C ALA A 182 5.67 18.44 14.72
N PRO A 183 4.76 18.17 13.76
CA PRO A 183 3.34 18.12 14.06
C PRO A 183 3.07 16.87 14.91
N THR A 184 2.86 17.07 16.20
CA THR A 184 2.30 16.10 17.13
C THR A 184 0.80 15.96 16.89
N THR A 185 0.41 15.38 15.78
CA THR A 185 -0.94 14.83 15.66
C THR A 185 -0.76 13.33 15.58
N PRO A 186 -1.15 12.56 16.62
CA PRO A 186 -1.06 11.11 16.56
C PRO A 186 -1.95 10.64 15.40
N ILE A 187 -1.38 9.85 14.51
CA ILE A 187 -2.13 9.01 13.59
C ILE A 187 -3.06 8.20 14.48
N GLN A 188 -4.37 8.44 14.41
CA GLN A 188 -5.32 7.58 15.07
C GLN A 188 -5.12 6.19 14.48
N GLU A 189 -4.53 5.34 15.30
CA GLU A 189 -4.43 3.92 15.09
C GLU A 189 -5.85 3.40 14.87
N VAL A 190 -6.15 3.07 13.62
CA VAL A 190 -7.39 2.35 13.31
C VAL A 190 -7.21 0.97 13.91
N THR A 191 -7.62 0.83 15.18
CA THR A 191 -7.70 -0.47 15.84
C THR A 191 -8.64 -1.34 15.03
N TYR A 192 -8.05 -2.29 14.31
CA TYR A 192 -8.79 -3.36 13.66
C TYR A 192 -9.39 -4.24 14.75
N SER A 193 -10.65 -3.97 15.10
CA SER A 193 -11.41 -4.84 15.98
C SER A 193 -11.62 -6.16 15.25
N LYS A 194 -10.93 -7.20 15.72
CA LYS A 194 -11.13 -8.58 15.29
C LYS A 194 -12.64 -8.88 15.35
N PRO A 195 -13.29 -9.37 14.28
CA PRO A 195 -14.69 -9.76 14.33
C PRO A 195 -14.89 -10.79 15.44
N GLY A 196 -15.73 -10.45 16.42
CA GLY A 196 -16.06 -11.35 17.52
C GLY A 196 -16.63 -12.64 16.96
N THR A 197 -16.11 -13.76 17.43
CA THR A 197 -16.68 -15.10 17.24
C THR A 197 -18.08 -15.14 17.85
N ARG A 198 -19.09 -14.88 17.02
CA ARG A 198 -20.48 -15.08 17.40
C ARG A 198 -20.74 -16.58 17.43
N ALA A 199 -21.02 -17.11 18.60
CA ALA A 199 -21.44 -18.49 18.76
C ALA A 199 -22.69 -18.78 17.92
N PRO A 200 -22.84 -19.98 17.31
CA PRO A 200 -23.99 -20.31 16.52
C PRO A 200 -25.24 -20.43 17.40
N SER A 201 -26.20 -19.53 17.23
CA SER A 201 -27.53 -19.71 17.80
C SER A 201 -28.28 -20.74 16.94
N ASN A 202 -28.44 -21.95 17.46
CA ASN A 202 -29.33 -22.98 16.95
C ASN A 202 -30.78 -22.51 17.09
N THR A 203 -31.37 -22.01 16.02
CA THR A 203 -32.81 -21.96 15.83
C THR A 203 -33.08 -22.15 14.33
N ALA A 204 -33.33 -23.40 13.95
CA ALA A 204 -33.81 -23.77 12.63
C ALA A 204 -35.31 -23.37 12.52
N PRO A 205 -35.71 -22.68 11.45
CA PRO A 205 -37.16 -22.56 11.14
C PRO A 205 -37.63 -23.83 10.46
N ALA A 206 -38.80 -24.31 10.95
CA ALA A 206 -39.49 -25.50 10.48
C ALA A 206 -39.75 -25.48 8.97
N ALA A 207 -39.46 -26.61 8.31
CA ALA A 207 -39.76 -26.84 6.91
C ALA A 207 -41.26 -26.86 6.64
N LYS A 208 -41.75 -25.98 5.76
CA LYS A 208 -43.09 -26.03 5.18
C LYS A 208 -43.12 -27.11 4.09
N LYS A 209 -44.04 -28.09 4.23
CA LYS A 209 -44.36 -29.13 3.25
C LYS A 209 -44.79 -28.53 1.90
N PRO A 210 -44.36 -29.11 0.76
CA PRO A 210 -44.87 -28.67 -0.54
C PRO A 210 -46.30 -29.17 -0.79
N ALA A 211 -47.13 -28.29 -1.36
CA ALA A 211 -48.47 -28.57 -1.81
C ALA A 211 -48.44 -29.46 -3.06
N LYS A 212 -49.35 -30.42 -3.14
CA LYS A 212 -49.54 -31.34 -4.28
C LYS A 212 -50.14 -30.55 -5.47
N THR A 213 -49.45 -30.59 -6.61
CA THR A 213 -49.96 -30.10 -7.90
C THR A 213 -50.82 -31.21 -8.51
N THR A 214 -52.08 -30.92 -8.72
CA THR A 214 -53.03 -31.75 -9.47
C THR A 214 -52.91 -31.40 -10.96
N THR A 215 -52.68 -32.40 -11.77
CA THR A 215 -52.62 -32.35 -13.24
C THR A 215 -54.03 -32.21 -13.82
N TYR A 216 -54.22 -31.31 -14.78
CA TYR A 216 -55.10 -31.43 -15.93
C TYR A 216 -54.39 -31.02 -17.18
#